data_96fbb38e29b02494a0d69dd46d551c2e
#
_entry.id   96fbb38e29b02494a0d69dd46d551c2e
#
_cell.length_a   1.000
_cell.length_b   1.000
_cell.length_c   1.000
_cell.angle_alpha   90.00
_cell.angle_beta   90.00
_cell.angle_gamma   90.00
#
_symmetry.space_group_name_H-M   'P 1'
#
loop_
_entity.id
_entity.type
_entity.pdbx_description
1 polymer ?
#
loop_
_entity_poly.entity_id
_entity_poly.type
_entity_poly.pdbx_seq_one_letter_code
_entity_poly.pdbx_strand_id
1 'polypeptide(L)' 'MLAGDDMRATIEAVQPYDLHGVRYYRVIYRVDGEDGMREARLSHDMTYADMQAGDAVEVRAILGIVDGIERVDSAS' A
#
# COMPACT_ATOMS: atom_id res chain seq x y z
N MET A 1 -16.82 -9.91 15.42
CA MET A 1 -16.25 -10.20 14.12
C MET A 1 -15.18 -9.18 13.78
N LEU A 2 -14.02 -9.66 13.46
CA LEU A 2 -12.96 -8.78 13.05
C LEU A 2 -13.23 -8.27 11.66
N ALA A 3 -13.24 -6.99 11.51
CA ALA A 3 -13.35 -6.40 10.21
C ALA A 3 -12.01 -5.83 9.82
N GLY A 4 -11.55 -6.18 8.66
CA GLY A 4 -10.45 -5.47 8.05
C GLY A 4 -10.97 -4.16 7.52
N ASP A 5 -10.10 -3.18 7.46
CA ASP A 5 -10.42 -1.91 6.85
C ASP A 5 -9.73 -1.83 5.51
N ASP A 6 -10.52 -1.59 4.48
CA ASP A 6 -9.99 -1.35 3.14
C ASP A 6 -10.13 0.14 2.86
N MET A 7 -9.02 0.76 2.48
CA MET A 7 -8.98 2.20 2.26
C MET A 7 -8.51 2.50 0.85
N ARG A 8 -9.20 3.42 0.19
CA ARG A 8 -8.74 3.93 -1.09
C ARG A 8 -7.65 4.94 -0.86
N ALA A 9 -6.59 4.84 -1.62
CA ALA A 9 -5.43 5.70 -1.44
C ALA A 9 -4.72 5.91 -2.76
N THR A 10 -3.81 6.89 -2.75
CA THR A 10 -2.92 7.15 -3.87
C THR A 10 -1.50 7.00 -3.37
N ILE A 11 -0.67 6.31 -4.12
CA ILE A 11 0.72 6.14 -3.76
C ILE A 11 1.46 7.43 -4.06
N GLU A 12 2.22 7.92 -3.08
CA GLU A 12 3.02 9.12 -3.24
C GLU A 12 4.48 8.80 -3.52
N ALA A 13 4.99 7.71 -2.93
CA ALA A 13 6.37 7.30 -3.16
C ALA A 13 6.52 5.83 -2.85
N VAL A 14 7.45 5.19 -3.54
CA VAL A 14 7.78 3.78 -3.31
C VAL A 14 9.29 3.65 -3.28
N GLN A 15 9.81 3.04 -2.22
CA GLN A 15 11.24 2.80 -2.09
C GLN A 15 11.47 1.31 -1.86
N PRO A 16 12.05 0.62 -2.82
CA PRO A 16 12.38 -0.79 -2.62
C PRO A 16 13.63 -0.93 -1.77
N TYR A 17 13.68 -1.98 -0.98
CA TYR A 17 14.88 -2.32 -0.26
C TYR A 17 14.90 -3.83 -0.02
N ASP A 18 16.10 -4.36 0.22
CA ASP A 18 16.27 -5.78 0.47
C ASP A 18 16.66 -5.98 1.93
N LEU A 19 16.03 -6.98 2.55
CA LEU A 19 16.32 -7.33 3.92
C LEU A 19 16.40 -8.86 3.98
N HIS A 20 17.58 -9.37 4.35
CA HIS A 20 17.80 -10.82 4.43
C HIS A 20 17.42 -11.57 3.16
N GLY A 21 17.71 -10.96 2.01
CA GLY A 21 17.44 -11.60 0.73
C GLY A 21 16.00 -11.48 0.27
N VAL A 22 15.17 -10.77 0.99
CA VAL A 22 13.76 -10.58 0.62
C VAL A 22 13.55 -9.12 0.22
N ARG A 23 12.84 -8.90 -0.87
CA ARG A 23 12.52 -7.56 -1.35
C ARG A 23 11.33 -7.03 -0.58
N TYR A 24 11.50 -5.84 -0.03
CA TYR A 24 10.45 -5.09 0.65
C TYR A 24 10.25 -3.76 -0.04
N TYR A 25 9.13 -3.13 0.25
CA TYR A 25 8.83 -1.79 -0.23
C TYR A 25 8.40 -0.91 0.93
N ARG A 26 8.99 0.26 0.98
CA ARG A 26 8.51 1.32 1.86
C ARG A 26 7.58 2.18 1.01
N VAL A 27 6.31 2.21 1.35
CA VAL A 27 5.30 2.87 0.56
C VAL A 27 4.76 4.06 1.34
N ILE A 28 4.81 5.22 0.73
CA ILE A 28 4.18 6.42 1.26
C ILE A 28 2.91 6.61 0.46
N TYR A 29 1.79 6.75 1.15
CA TYR A 29 0.52 6.85 0.48
C TYR A 29 -0.38 7.84 1.21
N ARG A 30 -1.35 8.36 0.47
CA ARG A 30 -2.35 9.29 1.00
C ARG A 30 -3.71 8.64 0.87
N VAL A 31 -4.40 8.48 2.00
CA VAL A 31 -5.75 7.92 2.01
C VAL A 31 -6.71 9.00 1.52
N ASP A 32 -7.65 8.60 0.68
CA ASP A 32 -8.64 9.55 0.15
C ASP A 32 -9.38 10.22 1.30
N GLY A 33 -9.44 11.54 1.24
CA GLY A 33 -10.11 12.31 2.27
C GLY A 33 -9.25 12.70 3.45
N GLU A 34 -8.00 12.23 3.52
CA GLU A 34 -7.09 12.60 4.59
C GLU A 34 -6.11 13.66 4.14
N ASP A 35 -5.69 14.50 5.06
CA ASP A 35 -4.75 15.56 4.75
C ASP A 35 -3.30 15.10 4.81
N GLY A 36 -3.00 14.12 5.63
CA GLY A 36 -1.63 13.67 5.82
C GLY A 36 -1.30 12.45 5.00
N MET A 37 -0.04 12.06 5.04
CA MET A 37 0.43 10.85 4.38
C MET A 37 0.69 9.79 5.42
N ARG A 38 0.60 8.53 4.98
CA ARG A 38 0.88 7.38 5.82
C ARG A 38 2.01 6.59 5.19
N GLU A 39 2.62 5.74 5.99
CA GLU A 39 3.71 4.89 5.55
C GLU A 39 3.41 3.44 5.90
N ALA A 40 3.76 2.54 4.98
CA ALA A 40 3.69 1.10 5.24
C ALA A 40 4.94 0.44 4.69
N ARG A 41 5.35 -0.65 5.32
CA ARG A 41 6.46 -1.47 4.86
C ARG A 41 5.94 -2.86 4.63
N LEU A 42 6.09 -3.33 3.40
CA LEU A 42 5.48 -4.58 2.97
C LEU A 42 6.49 -5.39 2.18
N SER A 43 6.45 -6.71 2.35
CA SER A 43 7.22 -7.57 1.48
C SER A 43 6.59 -7.60 0.10
N HIS A 44 7.36 -8.03 -0.89
CA HIS A 44 6.91 -7.98 -2.28
C HIS A 44 5.65 -8.80 -2.54
N ASP A 45 5.41 -9.84 -1.74
CA ASP A 45 4.24 -10.68 -1.93
C ASP A 45 2.96 -10.10 -1.34
N MET A 46 3.06 -8.98 -0.66
CA MET A 46 1.88 -8.27 -0.14
C MET A 46 1.47 -7.10 -1.01
N THR A 47 2.12 -6.95 -2.15
CA THR A 47 1.87 -5.84 -3.05
C THR A 47 1.73 -6.37 -4.47
N TYR A 48 1.73 -5.48 -5.44
CA TYR A 48 1.64 -5.84 -6.84
C TYR A 48 2.89 -5.38 -7.57
N ALA A 49 3.09 -5.90 -8.78
CA ALA A 49 4.25 -5.55 -9.59
C ALA A 49 4.16 -4.12 -10.12
N ASP A 50 5.31 -3.47 -10.26
CA ASP A 50 5.41 -2.14 -10.88
C ASP A 50 4.66 -1.06 -10.13
N MET A 51 4.69 -1.15 -8.81
CA MET A 51 4.07 -0.13 -7.95
C MET A 51 4.77 1.20 -8.15
N GLN A 52 4.01 2.26 -8.44
CA GLN A 52 4.57 3.57 -8.75
C GLN A 52 3.79 4.67 -8.06
N ALA A 53 4.48 5.80 -7.87
CA ALA A 53 3.80 7.01 -7.40
C ALA A 53 2.70 7.39 -8.39
N GLY A 54 1.57 7.81 -7.85
CA GLY A 54 0.41 8.15 -8.66
C GLY A 54 -0.59 7.03 -8.83
N ASP A 55 -0.21 5.80 -8.50
CA ASP A 55 -1.13 4.67 -8.62
C ASP A 55 -2.28 4.79 -7.63
N ALA A 56 -3.48 4.51 -8.10
CA ALA A 56 -4.64 4.39 -7.23
C ALA A 56 -4.67 2.96 -6.68
N VAL A 57 -4.79 2.84 -5.37
CA VAL A 57 -4.68 1.55 -4.72
C VAL A 57 -5.73 1.39 -3.65
N GLU A 58 -5.91 0.16 -3.23
CA GLU A 58 -6.68 -0.17 -2.04
C GLU A 58 -5.71 -0.73 -1.02
N VAL A 59 -5.70 -0.12 0.15
CA VAL A 59 -4.82 -0.51 1.26
C VAL A 59 -5.65 -1.30 2.24
N ARG A 60 -5.23 -2.52 2.51
CA ARG A 60 -5.93 -3.39 3.45
C ARG A 60 -5.20 -3.36 4.78
N ALA A 61 -5.96 -3.11 5.85
CA ALA A 61 -5.40 -3.10 7.19
C ALA A 61 -6.28 -3.92 8.11
N ILE A 62 -5.64 -4.62 9.03
CA ILE A 62 -6.32 -5.39 10.07
C ILE A 62 -5.80 -4.88 11.39
N LEU A 63 -6.70 -4.40 12.26
CA LEU A 63 -6.34 -3.85 13.56
C LEU A 63 -5.26 -2.78 13.46
N GLY A 64 -5.35 -1.95 12.43
CA GLY A 64 -4.41 -0.86 12.24
C GLY A 64 -3.10 -1.23 11.59
N ILE A 65 -2.92 -2.51 11.23
CA ILE A 65 -1.69 -2.96 10.59
C ILE A 65 -1.97 -3.24 9.13
N VAL A 66 -1.23 -2.59 8.25
CA VAL A 66 -1.39 -2.79 6.81
C VAL A 66 -0.80 -4.14 6.43
N ASP A 67 -1.62 -4.97 5.79
CA ASP A 67 -1.20 -6.30 5.39
C ASP A 67 -1.28 -6.53 3.88
N GLY A 68 -1.69 -5.54 3.12
CA GLY A 68 -1.72 -5.67 1.67
C GLY A 68 -2.05 -4.37 0.98
N ILE A 69 -1.52 -4.21 -0.23
CA ILE A 69 -1.85 -3.09 -1.11
C ILE A 69 -2.12 -3.67 -2.47
N GLU A 70 -3.27 -3.33 -3.04
CA GLU A 70 -3.67 -3.80 -4.35
C GLU A 70 -3.99 -2.63 -5.25
N ARG A 71 -3.66 -2.78 -6.53
CA ARG A 71 -3.97 -1.76 -7.50
C ARG A 71 -5.46 -1.73 -7.73
N VAL A 72 -6.01 -0.54 -7.73
CA VAL A 72 -7.40 -0.37 -8.13
C VAL A 72 -7.43 -0.39 -9.64
N ASP A 73 -8.12 -1.37 -10.19
CA ASP A 73 -8.28 -1.44 -11.62
C ASP A 73 -9.37 -0.48 -12.01
N SER A 74 -8.98 0.67 -12.50
CA SER A 74 -9.93 1.66 -12.94
C SER A 74 -10.31 1.47 -14.39
N ALA A 75 -10.08 0.30 -14.89
CA ALA A 75 -10.42 0.04 -16.24
C ALA A 75 -11.89 0.31 -16.46
N SER A 76 -12.15 1.24 -17.14
CA SER A 76 -13.54 1.50 -17.37
C SER A 76 -13.94 1.05 -18.70
#